data_a0459e50d466858c96efab51b9e22c78
#
_entry.id   a0459e50d466858c96efab51b9e22c78
#
_cell.length_a   1.000
_cell.length_b   1.000
_cell.length_c   1.000
_cell.angle_alpha   90.00
_cell.angle_beta   90.00
_cell.angle_gamma   90.00
#
_symmetry.space_group_name_H-M   'P 1'
#
loop_
_entity.id
_entity.type
_entity.pdbx_description
1 polymer ?
#
loop_
_entity_poly.entity_id
_entity_poly.type
_entity_poly.pdbx_seq_one_letter_code
_entity_poly.pdbx_strand_id
1 'polypeptide(L)'
;MIDPVTVSLAVGVAGKAFSAIKAGFAAGRDLEQMAGDLTRWMGAVSDVDNAEKQAKNPGVFDKLFGKDSVEATALQAYAAKKKLEEQRYELKVFLNMTHGPGAYDELLAMEGRIRKDRQKQVYAQQKLRQQVGDAIAIFVLVAIVGGFLTLLGAMWLNK
;
A
#
# COMPACT_ATOMS: atom_id res chain seq x y z
N MET A 1 -1.29 -6.53 -7.55
CA MET A 1 -1.79 -5.75 -8.71
C MET A 1 -2.58 -4.59 -8.14
N ILE A 2 -2.22 -3.36 -8.47
CA ILE A 2 -3.03 -2.18 -8.08
C ILE A 2 -3.85 -1.80 -9.30
N ASP A 3 -5.17 -1.90 -9.15
CA ASP A 3 -6.12 -1.56 -10.21
C ASP A 3 -6.44 -0.07 -10.19
N PRO A 4 -6.91 0.52 -11.32
CA PRO A 4 -7.40 1.90 -11.36
C PRO A 4 -8.42 2.20 -10.27
N VAL A 5 -9.24 1.23 -9.90
CA VAL A 5 -10.24 1.32 -8.82
C VAL A 5 -9.56 1.60 -7.46
N THR A 6 -8.43 0.96 -7.19
CA THR A 6 -7.67 1.16 -5.95
C THR A 6 -7.12 2.59 -5.83
N VAL A 7 -6.62 3.16 -6.94
CA VAL A 7 -6.16 4.56 -6.98
C VAL A 7 -7.32 5.51 -6.75
N SER A 8 -8.45 5.28 -7.41
CA SER A 8 -9.66 6.10 -7.24
C SER A 8 -10.19 6.08 -5.81
N LEU A 9 -10.21 4.90 -5.18
CA LEU A 9 -10.60 4.75 -3.76
C LEU A 9 -9.63 5.49 -2.84
N ALA A 10 -8.32 5.38 -3.05
CA ALA A 10 -7.32 6.08 -2.26
C ALA A 10 -7.49 7.61 -2.37
N VAL A 11 -7.71 8.13 -3.58
CA VAL A 11 -8.01 9.57 -3.80
C VAL A 11 -9.30 9.99 -3.09
N GLY A 12 -10.33 9.15 -3.12
CA GLY A 12 -11.59 9.41 -2.41
C GLY A 12 -11.40 9.48 -0.89
N VAL A 13 -10.61 8.56 -0.33
CA VAL A 13 -10.26 8.56 1.10
C VAL A 13 -9.42 9.79 1.45
N ALA A 14 -8.41 10.13 0.64
CA ALA A 14 -7.60 11.31 0.82
C ALA A 14 -8.44 12.59 0.81
N GLY A 15 -9.36 12.74 -0.15
CA GLY A 15 -10.23 13.91 -0.26
C GLY A 15 -11.14 14.08 0.95
N LYS A 16 -11.76 13.01 1.44
CA LYS A 16 -12.60 13.03 2.64
C LYS A 16 -11.79 13.38 3.88
N ALA A 17 -10.64 12.75 4.08
CA ALA A 17 -9.77 13.03 5.21
C ALA A 17 -9.25 14.48 5.17
N PHE A 18 -8.86 14.98 4.00
CA PHE A 18 -8.41 16.35 3.84
C PHE A 18 -9.53 17.38 4.15
N SER A 19 -10.76 17.11 3.72
CA SER A 19 -11.91 17.95 4.07
C SER A 19 -12.17 17.96 5.58
N ALA A 20 -12.03 16.81 6.26
CA ALA A 20 -12.16 16.72 7.71
C ALA A 20 -11.04 17.51 8.42
N ILE A 21 -9.80 17.45 7.92
CA ILE A 21 -8.67 18.25 8.42
C ILE A 21 -8.98 19.74 8.28
N LYS A 22 -9.41 20.20 7.10
CA LYS A 22 -9.80 21.61 6.88
C LYS A 22 -10.93 22.06 7.82
N ALA A 23 -11.95 21.23 8.00
CA ALA A 23 -13.05 21.52 8.92
C ALA A 23 -12.57 21.54 10.38
N GLY A 24 -11.66 20.65 10.76
CA GLY A 24 -11.04 20.64 12.08
C GLY A 24 -10.29 21.94 12.36
N PHE A 25 -9.49 22.39 11.42
CA PHE A 25 -8.78 23.66 11.53
C PHE A 25 -9.73 24.87 11.61
N ALA A 26 -10.77 24.89 10.78
CA ALA A 26 -11.78 25.95 10.83
C ALA A 26 -12.52 25.97 12.18
N ALA A 27 -12.63 24.83 12.86
CA ALA A 27 -13.20 24.69 14.20
C ALA A 27 -12.18 24.94 15.32
N GLY A 28 -10.94 25.34 15.02
CA GLY A 28 -9.89 25.59 16.00
C GLY A 28 -9.36 24.35 16.71
N ARG A 29 -9.44 23.17 16.07
CA ARG A 29 -8.89 21.94 16.63
C ARG A 29 -7.37 21.89 16.48
N ASP A 30 -6.72 21.31 17.47
CA ASP A 30 -5.29 21.06 17.45
C ASP A 30 -4.93 19.83 16.57
N LEU A 31 -3.66 19.74 16.16
CA LEU A 31 -3.14 18.63 15.36
C LEU A 31 -3.38 17.26 16.01
N GLU A 32 -3.28 17.18 17.34
CA GLU A 32 -3.52 15.94 18.09
C GLU A 32 -4.97 15.46 17.93
N GLN A 33 -5.93 16.36 17.97
CA GLN A 33 -7.35 16.04 17.80
C GLN A 33 -7.68 15.60 16.36
N MET A 34 -6.85 15.99 15.40
CA MET A 34 -6.98 15.63 13.99
C MET A 34 -6.06 14.47 13.56
N ALA A 35 -5.32 13.89 14.51
CA ALA A 35 -4.33 12.84 14.21
C ALA A 35 -4.92 11.65 13.42
N GLY A 36 -6.17 11.27 13.69
CA GLY A 36 -6.88 10.24 12.95
C GLY A 36 -7.10 10.58 11.47
N ASP A 37 -7.52 11.81 11.19
CA ASP A 37 -7.77 12.28 9.81
C ASP A 37 -6.45 12.50 9.06
N LEU A 38 -5.43 13.02 9.74
CA LEU A 38 -4.07 13.13 9.22
C LEU A 38 -3.51 11.75 8.85
N THR A 39 -3.65 10.76 9.73
CA THR A 39 -3.21 9.38 9.47
C THR A 39 -3.92 8.76 8.27
N ARG A 40 -5.23 8.97 8.13
CA ARG A 40 -6.00 8.49 6.96
C ARG A 40 -5.53 9.16 5.67
N TRP A 41 -5.33 10.47 5.70
CA TRP A 41 -4.85 11.22 4.55
C TRP A 41 -3.46 10.77 4.13
N MET A 42 -2.50 10.69 5.07
CA MET A 42 -1.14 10.21 4.82
C MET A 42 -1.12 8.78 4.29
N GLY A 43 -2.00 7.93 4.83
CA GLY A 43 -2.17 6.57 4.37
C GLY A 43 -2.59 6.50 2.89
N ALA A 44 -3.61 7.27 2.53
CA ALA A 44 -4.10 7.34 1.17
C ALA A 44 -3.06 7.94 0.20
N VAL A 45 -2.29 8.95 0.64
CA VAL A 45 -1.14 9.49 -0.11
C VAL A 45 -0.10 8.40 -0.38
N SER A 46 0.25 7.62 0.64
CA SER A 46 1.19 6.51 0.49
C SER A 46 0.68 5.43 -0.48
N ASP A 47 -0.62 5.16 -0.49
CA ASP A 47 -1.22 4.19 -1.40
C ASP A 47 -1.14 4.67 -2.87
N VAL A 48 -1.38 5.96 -3.13
CA VAL A 48 -1.22 6.56 -4.46
C VAL A 48 0.24 6.58 -4.92
N ASP A 49 1.18 6.94 -4.04
CA ASP A 49 2.63 6.90 -4.34
C ASP A 49 3.08 5.47 -4.68
N ASN A 50 2.56 4.46 -3.99
CA ASN A 50 2.86 3.06 -4.28
C ASN A 50 2.25 2.61 -5.62
N ALA A 51 1.03 3.06 -5.94
CA ALA A 51 0.39 2.79 -7.21
C ALA A 51 1.19 3.38 -8.38
N GLU A 52 1.66 4.62 -8.25
CA GLU A 52 2.51 5.27 -9.27
C GLU A 52 3.82 4.50 -9.48
N LYS A 53 4.49 4.09 -8.40
CA LYS A 53 5.72 3.31 -8.49
C LYS A 53 5.52 1.96 -9.19
N GLN A 54 4.42 1.28 -8.90
CA GLN A 54 4.08 0.02 -9.56
C GLN A 54 3.71 0.22 -11.03
N ALA A 55 2.98 1.28 -11.37
CA ALA A 55 2.67 1.62 -12.75
C ALA A 55 3.93 1.96 -13.58
N LYS A 56 4.94 2.60 -12.95
CA LYS A 56 6.25 2.87 -13.59
C LYS A 56 7.12 1.63 -13.76
N ASN A 57 6.96 0.62 -12.89
CA ASN A 57 7.71 -0.63 -12.92
C ASN A 57 6.75 -1.83 -12.95
N PRO A 58 6.00 -2.02 -14.05
CA PRO A 58 5.06 -3.11 -14.18
C PRO A 58 5.79 -4.47 -14.18
N GLY A 59 5.21 -5.47 -13.52
CA GLY A 59 5.70 -6.83 -13.53
C GLY A 59 5.71 -7.45 -14.95
N VAL A 60 6.40 -8.57 -15.12
CA VAL A 60 6.52 -9.25 -16.43
C VAL A 60 5.15 -9.66 -16.98
N PHE A 61 4.24 -10.11 -16.13
CA PHE A 61 2.86 -10.46 -16.50
C PHE A 61 2.02 -9.26 -16.93
N ASP A 62 2.17 -8.12 -16.25
CA ASP A 62 1.46 -6.88 -16.60
C ASP A 62 1.92 -6.34 -17.96
N LYS A 63 3.20 -6.51 -18.30
CA LYS A 63 3.76 -6.13 -19.60
C LYS A 63 3.23 -6.96 -20.77
N LEU A 64 2.89 -8.24 -20.51
CA LEU A 64 2.43 -9.18 -21.53
C LEU A 64 0.92 -9.11 -21.78
N PHE A 65 0.12 -8.84 -20.75
CA PHE A 65 -1.33 -9.01 -20.79
C PHE A 65 -2.15 -7.77 -20.40
N GLY A 66 -1.51 -6.68 -19.96
CA GLY A 66 -2.21 -5.55 -19.33
C GLY A 66 -1.84 -4.16 -19.84
N LYS A 67 -1.43 -4.01 -21.10
CA LYS A 67 -0.88 -2.74 -21.61
C LYS A 67 -1.83 -1.55 -21.45
N ASP A 68 -3.08 -1.73 -21.81
CA ASP A 68 -4.10 -0.66 -21.72
C ASP A 68 -4.48 -0.32 -20.27
N SER A 69 -4.50 -1.32 -19.39
CA SER A 69 -4.79 -1.14 -17.96
C SER A 69 -3.65 -0.45 -17.22
N VAL A 70 -2.40 -0.69 -17.62
CA VAL A 70 -1.21 -0.07 -17.02
C VAL A 70 -1.14 1.42 -17.36
N GLU A 71 -1.41 1.78 -18.60
CA GLU A 71 -1.42 3.18 -19.06
C GLU A 71 -2.53 3.98 -18.37
N ALA A 72 -3.75 3.43 -18.29
CA ALA A 72 -4.87 4.04 -17.58
C ALA A 72 -4.56 4.23 -16.09
N THR A 73 -3.97 3.22 -15.44
CA THR A 73 -3.57 3.28 -14.03
C THR A 73 -2.47 4.33 -13.81
N ALA A 74 -1.49 4.42 -14.72
CA ALA A 74 -0.41 5.40 -14.64
C ALA A 74 -0.95 6.83 -14.76
N LEU A 75 -1.87 7.08 -15.70
CA LEU A 75 -2.48 8.40 -15.88
C LEU A 75 -3.33 8.80 -14.68
N GLN A 76 -4.13 7.87 -14.14
CA GLN A 76 -4.92 8.12 -12.94
C GLN A 76 -4.03 8.35 -11.72
N ALA A 77 -2.96 7.57 -11.54
CA ALA A 77 -2.01 7.77 -10.46
C ALA A 77 -1.30 9.12 -10.55
N TYR A 78 -0.95 9.55 -11.76
CA TYR A 78 -0.36 10.87 -11.99
C TYR A 78 -1.31 12.01 -11.64
N ALA A 79 -2.57 11.95 -12.12
CA ALA A 79 -3.58 12.95 -11.80
C ALA A 79 -3.90 12.99 -10.29
N ALA A 80 -3.99 11.82 -9.66
CA ALA A 80 -4.16 11.67 -8.23
C ALA A 80 -3.02 12.32 -7.45
N LYS A 81 -1.78 12.05 -7.85
CA LYS A 81 -0.59 12.61 -7.23
C LYS A 81 -0.59 14.15 -7.28
N LYS A 82 -0.89 14.72 -8.44
CA LYS A 82 -0.97 16.17 -8.61
C LYS A 82 -1.98 16.79 -7.64
N LYS A 83 -3.16 16.19 -7.51
CA LYS A 83 -4.19 16.63 -6.56
C LYS A 83 -3.70 16.54 -5.11
N LEU A 84 -2.98 15.48 -4.76
CA LEU A 84 -2.42 15.30 -3.42
C LEU A 84 -1.28 16.29 -3.13
N GLU A 85 -0.49 16.68 -4.12
CA GLU A 85 0.53 17.72 -4.01
C GLU A 85 -0.10 19.10 -3.74
N GLU A 86 -1.23 19.41 -4.39
CA GLU A 86 -2.00 20.62 -4.08
C GLU A 86 -2.51 20.62 -2.64
N GLN A 87 -3.08 19.49 -2.17
CA GLN A 87 -3.51 19.34 -0.78
C GLN A 87 -2.34 19.47 0.22
N ARG A 88 -1.17 18.91 -0.11
CA ARG A 88 0.04 19.09 0.72
C ARG A 88 0.46 20.54 0.81
N TYR A 89 0.42 21.25 -0.31
CA TYR A 89 0.76 22.67 -0.32
C TYR A 89 -0.22 23.49 0.53
N GLU A 90 -1.53 23.28 0.38
CA GLU A 90 -2.53 23.93 1.24
C GLU A 90 -2.28 23.65 2.72
N LEU A 91 -1.99 22.38 3.06
CA LEU A 91 -1.73 21.97 4.43
C LEU A 91 -0.48 22.64 5.00
N LYS A 92 0.60 22.72 4.18
CA LYS A 92 1.84 23.41 4.55
C LYS A 92 1.60 24.90 4.87
N VAL A 93 0.90 25.58 3.97
CA VAL A 93 0.58 27.01 4.17
C VAL A 93 -0.22 27.19 5.45
N PHE A 94 -1.23 26.37 5.64
CA PHE A 94 -2.10 26.45 6.79
C PHE A 94 -1.36 26.17 8.11
N LEU A 95 -0.58 25.08 8.17
CA LEU A 95 0.20 24.71 9.36
C LEU A 95 1.21 25.81 9.73
N ASN A 96 1.92 26.34 8.75
CA ASN A 96 2.88 27.41 9.02
C ASN A 96 2.23 28.70 9.52
N MET A 97 1.00 28.97 9.09
CA MET A 97 0.24 30.16 9.55
C MET A 97 -0.34 30.00 10.96
N THR A 98 -0.76 28.79 11.32
CA THR A 98 -1.51 28.56 12.59
C THR A 98 -0.63 28.04 13.72
N HIS A 99 0.37 27.18 13.41
CA HIS A 99 1.21 26.50 14.41
C HIS A 99 2.70 26.91 14.32
N GLY A 100 3.03 27.82 13.38
CA GLY A 100 4.38 28.33 13.22
C GLY A 100 5.30 27.49 12.33
N PRO A 101 6.49 28.02 12.01
CA PRO A 101 7.48 27.36 11.18
C PRO A 101 8.00 26.12 11.89
N GLY A 102 7.83 24.93 11.27
CA GLY A 102 8.23 23.64 11.84
C GLY A 102 7.10 22.65 11.99
N ALA A 103 5.85 23.10 12.15
CA ALA A 103 4.69 22.21 12.27
C ALA A 103 4.51 21.31 11.02
N TYR A 104 4.85 21.81 9.84
CA TYR A 104 4.84 21.02 8.62
C TYR A 104 5.95 19.95 8.61
N ASP A 105 7.10 20.23 9.16
CA ASP A 105 8.21 19.27 9.25
C ASP A 105 7.89 18.15 10.23
N GLU A 106 7.18 18.43 11.32
CA GLU A 106 6.64 17.41 12.22
C GLU A 106 5.64 16.50 11.52
N LEU A 107 4.74 17.07 10.68
CA LEU A 107 3.83 16.31 9.86
C LEU A 107 4.58 15.38 8.89
N LEU A 108 5.62 15.85 8.22
CA LEU A 108 6.46 15.05 7.34
C LEU A 108 7.18 13.93 8.09
N ALA A 109 7.66 14.20 9.31
CA ALA A 109 8.28 13.18 10.15
C ALA A 109 7.28 12.09 10.56
N MET A 110 6.01 12.47 10.85
CA MET A 110 4.93 11.54 11.14
C MET A 110 4.60 10.70 9.90
N GLU A 111 4.47 11.31 8.73
CA GLU A 111 4.25 10.62 7.46
C GLU A 111 5.36 9.57 7.19
N GLY A 112 6.62 9.95 7.41
CA GLY A 112 7.76 9.06 7.26
C GLY A 112 7.70 7.83 8.19
N ARG A 113 7.24 8.02 9.43
CA ARG A 113 7.02 6.92 10.39
C ARG A 113 5.92 5.98 9.92
N ILE A 114 4.76 6.51 9.56
CA ILE A 114 3.61 5.73 9.06
C ILE A 114 4.02 4.93 7.81
N ARG A 115 4.76 5.54 6.89
CA ARG A 115 5.27 4.88 5.68
C ARG A 115 6.19 3.70 5.99
N LYS A 116 7.11 3.87 6.95
CA LYS A 116 8.00 2.80 7.42
C LYS A 116 7.25 1.66 8.09
N ASP A 117 6.25 1.97 8.91
CA ASP A 117 5.48 0.96 9.62
C ASP A 117 4.58 0.15 8.66
N ARG A 118 3.99 0.79 7.67
CA ARG A 118 3.26 0.10 6.59
C ARG A 118 4.19 -0.81 5.77
N GLN A 119 5.40 -0.35 5.44
CA GLN A 119 6.37 -1.19 4.75
C GLN A 119 6.73 -2.42 5.58
N LYS A 120 6.97 -2.27 6.88
CA LYS A 120 7.24 -3.42 7.77
C LYS A 120 6.09 -4.42 7.79
N GLN A 121 4.84 -3.95 7.85
CA GLN A 121 3.66 -4.81 7.82
C GLN A 121 3.55 -5.59 6.50
N VAL A 122 3.79 -4.93 5.36
CA VAL A 122 3.79 -5.58 4.04
C VAL A 122 4.89 -6.64 3.94
N TYR A 123 6.11 -6.33 4.40
CA TYR A 123 7.21 -7.30 4.43
C TYR A 123 6.93 -8.48 5.36
N ALA A 124 6.31 -8.25 6.52
CA ALA A 124 5.94 -9.32 7.42
C ALA A 124 4.90 -10.26 6.79
N GLN A 125 3.89 -9.72 6.11
CA GLN A 125 2.89 -10.52 5.40
C GLN A 125 3.49 -11.31 4.22
N GLN A 126 4.43 -10.72 3.48
CA GLN A 126 5.11 -11.40 2.38
C GLN A 126 5.96 -12.57 2.89
N LYS A 127 6.70 -12.37 3.99
CA LYS A 127 7.47 -13.46 4.62
C LYS A 127 6.58 -14.60 5.09
N LEU A 128 5.46 -14.31 5.73
CA LEU A 128 4.50 -15.33 6.15
C LEU A 128 3.95 -16.13 4.96
N ARG A 129 3.59 -15.46 3.86
CA ARG A 129 3.11 -16.13 2.64
C ARG A 129 4.19 -17.01 2.00
N GLN A 130 5.44 -16.56 1.98
CA GLN A 130 6.55 -17.38 1.50
C GLN A 130 6.78 -18.60 2.38
N GLN A 131 6.82 -18.45 3.69
CA GLN A 131 6.97 -19.57 4.63
C GLN A 131 5.85 -20.61 4.51
N VAL A 132 4.60 -20.16 4.36
CA VAL A 132 3.46 -21.06 4.13
C VAL A 132 3.57 -21.75 2.78
N GLY A 133 3.97 -21.04 1.73
CA GLY A 133 4.19 -21.62 0.40
C GLY A 133 5.27 -22.69 0.41
N ASP A 134 6.39 -22.42 1.05
CA ASP A 134 7.51 -23.37 1.19
C ASP A 134 7.12 -24.61 2.01
N ALA A 135 6.37 -24.41 3.12
CA ALA A 135 5.88 -25.52 3.94
C ALA A 135 4.92 -26.42 3.17
N ILE A 136 4.01 -25.85 2.37
CA ILE A 136 3.09 -26.62 1.50
C ILE A 136 3.88 -27.40 0.43
N ALA A 137 4.87 -26.77 -0.21
CA ALA A 137 5.69 -27.41 -1.22
C ALA A 137 6.46 -28.61 -0.64
N ILE A 138 7.06 -28.47 0.53
CA ILE A 138 7.75 -29.54 1.24
C ILE A 138 6.77 -30.68 1.59
N PHE A 139 5.58 -30.37 2.08
CA PHE A 139 4.58 -31.36 2.45
C PHE A 139 4.10 -32.17 1.24
N VAL A 140 3.86 -31.51 0.09
CA VAL A 140 3.50 -32.17 -1.16
C VAL A 140 4.62 -33.10 -1.66
N LEU A 141 5.86 -32.66 -1.58
CA LEU A 141 7.02 -33.43 -1.98
C LEU A 141 7.18 -34.70 -1.12
N VAL A 142 7.03 -34.59 0.20
CA VAL A 142 7.06 -35.73 1.13
C VAL A 142 5.92 -36.70 0.85
N ALA A 143 4.71 -36.21 0.56
CA ALA A 143 3.56 -37.05 0.24
C ALA A 143 3.78 -37.87 -1.08
N ILE A 144 4.37 -37.21 -2.10
CA ILE A 144 4.69 -37.89 -3.37
C ILE A 144 5.74 -38.98 -3.16
N VAL A 145 6.82 -38.68 -2.44
CA VAL A 145 7.88 -39.63 -2.16
C VAL A 145 7.37 -40.80 -1.31
N GLY A 146 6.59 -40.52 -0.27
CA GLY A 146 5.97 -41.55 0.59
C GLY A 146 5.01 -42.45 -0.19
N GLY A 147 4.17 -41.85 -1.03
CA GLY A 147 3.26 -42.61 -1.92
C GLY A 147 4.00 -43.51 -2.90
N PHE A 148 5.13 -43.03 -3.46
CA PHE A 148 5.94 -43.84 -4.37
C PHE A 148 6.61 -45.02 -3.67
N LEU A 149 7.12 -44.82 -2.44
CA LEU A 149 7.74 -45.89 -1.64
C LEU A 149 6.72 -46.94 -1.22
N THR A 150 5.49 -46.58 -0.91
CA THR A 150 4.42 -47.54 -0.56
C THR A 150 4.00 -48.36 -1.77
N LEU A 151 3.94 -47.76 -2.95
CA LEU A 151 3.67 -48.48 -4.21
C LEU A 151 4.76 -49.49 -4.54
N LEU A 152 6.02 -49.12 -4.41
CA LEU A 152 7.15 -50.03 -4.63
C LEU A 152 7.16 -51.20 -3.64
N GLY A 153 6.87 -50.93 -2.34
CA GLY A 153 6.76 -51.97 -1.33
C GLY A 153 5.61 -52.94 -1.61
N ALA A 154 4.44 -52.43 -2.03
CA ALA A 154 3.31 -53.28 -2.41
C ALA A 154 3.60 -54.17 -3.63
N MET A 155 4.33 -53.65 -4.64
CA MET A 155 4.77 -54.46 -5.79
C MET A 155 5.76 -55.55 -5.40
N TRP A 156 6.59 -55.32 -4.40
CA TRP A 156 7.58 -56.29 -3.95
C TRP A 156 6.95 -57.42 -3.11
N LEU A 157 5.93 -57.09 -2.31
CA LEU A 157 5.21 -58.10 -1.50
C LEU A 157 4.25 -58.99 -2.30
N ASN A 158 3.84 -58.53 -3.50
CA ASN A 158 2.89 -59.25 -4.35
C ASN A 158 3.59 -60.11 -5.43
N LYS A 159 4.91 -60.35 -5.28
CA LYS A 159 5.72 -61.19 -6.14
C LYS A 159 6.18 -62.46 -5.40
#